data_431279e3856008199be89cdf09965dc7
#
_entry.id   431279e3856008199be89cdf09965dc7
#
_cell.length_a   1.000
_cell.length_b   1.000
_cell.length_c   1.000
_cell.angle_alpha   90.00
_cell.angle_beta   90.00
_cell.angle_gamma   90.00
#
_symmetry.space_group_name_H-M   'P 1'
#
loop_
_entity.id
_entity.type
_entity.pdbx_description
1 polymer ?
#
loop_
_entity_poly.entity_id
_entity_poly.type
_entity_poly.pdbx_seq_one_letter_code
_entity_poly.pdbx_strand_id
1 'polypeptide(L)'
;MQENQNNQPYIDESEIDIMELIVKLWKKRSMIITWCIAGAIVGLVVGFSIPKTYTASVTLAPENADPKSGMSSLAAMAGINMSSGVDAINTDMYPDVIHSTPFIFDLFDLPVTFEHKDTIVNTTLVDYMLEYQKSPWWTPILKFPMKALGWCIDLVTSDEEESTGDGTLNPYNLPKDEREVVKFFSENIMVNIDKKTGKTSISLELQDPVIVYTVVNTVVDNLKSYMTAYRSSKARQDAENLEVICEERKADYYRAQQAYARYIDANKSVVLQSANAERERLQQEMNLAYQVYSQVATQLEGARIQVQQAKPVFVIINPVTVPLQRTAPSKAKMLVIFTFLAACCAAAWVLLGEEYWNKLKESL
;
A
#
# COMPACT_ATOMS: atom_id res chain seq x y z
N MET A 1 -69.14 -39.66 27.78
CA MET A 1 -67.66 -39.58 27.80
C MET A 1 -67.26 -39.34 26.39
N GLN A 2 -66.94 -38.09 26.07
CA GLN A 2 -66.57 -37.63 24.71
C GLN A 2 -65.11 -37.59 24.65
N GLU A 3 -64.58 -38.30 23.70
CA GLU A 3 -63.14 -38.34 23.32
C GLU A 3 -62.87 -37.16 22.41
N ASN A 4 -62.04 -36.26 22.92
CA ASN A 4 -61.64 -35.01 22.24
C ASN A 4 -60.43 -35.31 21.32
N GLN A 5 -60.70 -35.52 20.04
CA GLN A 5 -59.64 -35.63 19.02
C GLN A 5 -59.04 -34.27 18.78
N ASN A 6 -57.77 -34.10 19.19
CA ASN A 6 -56.94 -32.96 18.99
C ASN A 6 -56.38 -32.95 17.54
N ASN A 7 -57.09 -32.24 16.66
CA ASN A 7 -56.64 -32.01 15.29
C ASN A 7 -55.62 -30.90 15.32
N GLN A 8 -54.33 -31.26 15.48
CA GLN A 8 -53.24 -30.37 15.15
C GLN A 8 -53.05 -30.36 13.62
N PRO A 9 -52.91 -29.18 12.97
CA PRO A 9 -52.59 -29.15 11.56
C PRO A 9 -51.15 -29.66 11.39
N TYR A 10 -51.01 -30.74 10.63
CA TYR A 10 -49.74 -31.25 10.15
C TYR A 10 -49.12 -30.15 9.28
N ILE A 11 -48.09 -29.52 9.76
CA ILE A 11 -47.22 -28.67 8.94
C ILE A 11 -46.41 -29.67 8.11
N ASP A 12 -46.79 -29.77 6.84
CA ASP A 12 -46.06 -30.53 5.83
C ASP A 12 -44.69 -29.86 5.69
N GLU A 13 -43.72 -30.33 6.47
CA GLU A 13 -42.31 -30.01 6.24
C GLU A 13 -41.99 -30.64 4.88
N SER A 14 -42.04 -29.80 3.84
CA SER A 14 -41.61 -30.18 2.51
C SER A 14 -40.13 -30.57 2.59
N GLU A 15 -39.85 -31.85 2.86
CA GLU A 15 -38.53 -32.41 2.69
C GLU A 15 -38.10 -32.15 1.24
N ILE A 16 -37.06 -31.35 1.07
CA ILE A 16 -36.50 -31.07 -0.24
C ILE A 16 -35.87 -32.38 -0.75
N ASP A 17 -36.63 -33.15 -1.54
CA ASP A 17 -36.12 -34.39 -2.14
C ASP A 17 -35.11 -34.02 -3.24
N ILE A 18 -33.81 -34.11 -2.88
CA ILE A 18 -32.69 -33.87 -3.77
C ILE A 18 -32.76 -34.75 -5.04
N MET A 19 -33.34 -35.96 -4.90
CA MET A 19 -33.50 -36.89 -6.02
C MET A 19 -34.51 -36.39 -7.03
N GLU A 20 -35.60 -35.80 -6.57
CA GLU A 20 -36.63 -35.18 -7.43
C GLU A 20 -36.05 -33.97 -8.20
N LEU A 21 -35.22 -33.14 -7.53
CA LEU A 21 -34.56 -32.02 -8.16
C LEU A 21 -33.60 -32.48 -9.26
N ILE A 22 -32.83 -33.55 -9.02
CA ILE A 22 -31.91 -34.11 -10.03
C ILE A 22 -32.68 -34.64 -11.23
N VAL A 23 -33.81 -35.33 -11.00
CA VAL A 23 -34.65 -35.86 -12.08
C VAL A 23 -35.28 -34.72 -12.92
N LYS A 24 -35.76 -33.64 -12.27
CA LYS A 24 -36.26 -32.43 -12.97
C LYS A 24 -35.19 -31.81 -13.87
N LEU A 25 -33.93 -31.63 -13.37
CA LEU A 25 -32.80 -31.15 -14.14
C LEU A 25 -32.44 -32.06 -15.31
N TRP A 26 -32.42 -33.38 -15.08
CA TRP A 26 -32.10 -34.35 -16.15
C TRP A 26 -33.13 -34.37 -17.27
N LYS A 27 -34.44 -34.22 -16.92
CA LYS A 27 -35.53 -34.18 -17.91
C LYS A 27 -35.43 -32.95 -18.83
N LYS A 28 -34.84 -31.83 -18.34
CA LYS A 28 -34.64 -30.56 -19.10
C LYS A 28 -33.22 -30.31 -19.54
N ARG A 29 -32.40 -31.36 -19.62
CA ARG A 29 -30.98 -31.26 -20.05
C ARG A 29 -30.75 -30.48 -21.34
N SER A 30 -31.67 -30.59 -22.31
CA SER A 30 -31.56 -29.85 -23.60
C SER A 30 -31.61 -28.33 -23.39
N MET A 31 -32.48 -27.84 -22.52
CA MET A 31 -32.57 -26.42 -22.15
C MET A 31 -31.30 -25.96 -21.46
N ILE A 32 -30.78 -26.73 -20.49
CA ILE A 32 -29.55 -26.40 -19.76
C ILE A 32 -28.36 -26.32 -20.74
N ILE A 33 -28.24 -27.29 -21.67
CA ILE A 33 -27.18 -27.30 -22.70
C ILE A 33 -27.28 -26.05 -23.59
N THR A 34 -28.47 -25.67 -24.02
CA THR A 34 -28.67 -24.46 -24.83
C THR A 34 -28.23 -23.20 -24.08
N TRP A 35 -28.57 -23.08 -22.79
CA TRP A 35 -28.13 -21.98 -21.95
C TRP A 35 -26.62 -21.99 -21.73
N CYS A 36 -25.99 -23.16 -21.55
CA CYS A 36 -24.54 -23.29 -21.45
C CYS A 36 -23.83 -22.84 -22.75
N ILE A 37 -24.37 -23.21 -23.92
CA ILE A 37 -23.82 -22.78 -25.21
C ILE A 37 -23.95 -21.26 -25.36
N ALA A 38 -25.11 -20.70 -25.05
CA ALA A 38 -25.34 -19.25 -25.05
C ALA A 38 -24.36 -18.53 -24.09
N GLY A 39 -24.20 -19.05 -22.86
CA GLY A 39 -23.25 -18.53 -21.88
C GLY A 39 -21.79 -18.61 -22.37
N ALA A 40 -21.40 -19.70 -23.03
CA ALA A 40 -20.07 -19.83 -23.64
C ALA A 40 -19.82 -18.79 -24.76
N ILE A 41 -20.82 -18.54 -25.60
CA ILE A 41 -20.73 -17.51 -26.67
C ILE A 41 -20.58 -16.12 -26.02
N VAL A 42 -21.41 -15.78 -25.04
CA VAL A 42 -21.30 -14.52 -24.31
C VAL A 42 -19.93 -14.38 -23.63
N GLY A 43 -19.45 -15.44 -22.97
CA GLY A 43 -18.13 -15.47 -22.34
C GLY A 43 -16.98 -15.24 -23.32
N LEU A 44 -17.09 -15.77 -24.55
CA LEU A 44 -16.13 -15.49 -25.62
C LEU A 44 -16.20 -14.02 -26.07
N VAL A 45 -17.38 -13.50 -26.33
CA VAL A 45 -17.56 -12.10 -26.76
C VAL A 45 -17.00 -11.15 -25.72
N VAL A 46 -17.31 -11.35 -24.44
CA VAL A 46 -16.75 -10.55 -23.33
C VAL A 46 -15.25 -10.71 -23.24
N GLY A 47 -14.72 -11.93 -23.29
CA GLY A 47 -13.29 -12.19 -23.22
C GLY A 47 -12.46 -11.61 -24.37
N PHE A 48 -13.07 -11.39 -25.56
CA PHE A 48 -12.43 -10.69 -26.67
C PHE A 48 -12.61 -9.17 -26.60
N SER A 49 -13.62 -8.69 -25.90
CA SER A 49 -13.92 -7.27 -25.74
C SER A 49 -13.00 -6.56 -24.74
N ILE A 50 -12.48 -7.29 -23.73
CA ILE A 50 -11.59 -6.72 -22.71
C ILE A 50 -10.21 -6.52 -23.32
N PRO A 51 -9.61 -5.33 -23.22
CA PRO A 51 -8.26 -5.07 -23.71
C PRO A 51 -7.23 -5.96 -22.99
N LYS A 52 -6.14 -6.23 -23.68
CA LYS A 52 -5.03 -7.01 -23.11
C LYS A 52 -4.29 -6.16 -22.09
N THR A 53 -3.86 -6.78 -21.00
CA THR A 53 -3.04 -6.14 -19.98
C THR A 53 -1.77 -6.93 -19.71
N TYR A 54 -0.75 -6.22 -19.28
CA TYR A 54 0.59 -6.72 -19.01
C TYR A 54 0.99 -6.32 -17.60
N THR A 55 1.58 -7.24 -16.85
CA THR A 55 2.04 -6.98 -15.49
C THR A 55 3.56 -6.89 -15.48
N ALA A 56 4.10 -5.79 -15.00
CA ALA A 56 5.50 -5.69 -14.62
C ALA A 56 5.63 -5.80 -13.10
N SER A 57 6.69 -6.42 -12.64
CA SER A 57 6.97 -6.58 -11.22
C SER A 57 8.44 -6.42 -10.91
N VAL A 58 8.73 -5.96 -9.70
CA VAL A 58 10.07 -5.82 -9.13
C VAL A 58 10.08 -6.45 -7.75
N THR A 59 11.22 -7.00 -7.35
CA THR A 59 11.40 -7.50 -5.98
C THR A 59 12.57 -6.79 -5.33
N LEU A 60 12.28 -6.16 -4.19
CA LEU A 60 13.22 -5.41 -3.37
C LEU A 60 13.55 -6.22 -2.11
N ALA A 61 14.80 -6.15 -1.65
CA ALA A 61 15.17 -6.62 -0.32
C ALA A 61 15.61 -5.42 0.53
N PRO A 62 15.22 -5.37 1.80
CA PRO A 62 15.75 -4.38 2.72
C PRO A 62 17.26 -4.57 2.85
N GLU A 63 18.02 -3.49 2.79
CA GLU A 63 19.41 -3.52 3.19
C GLU A 63 19.44 -3.60 4.71
N ASN A 64 19.49 -4.82 5.23
CA ASN A 64 19.72 -5.03 6.65
C ASN A 64 21.11 -4.49 6.96
N ALA A 65 21.20 -3.47 7.81
CA ALA A 65 22.46 -3.20 8.51
C ALA A 65 22.80 -4.48 9.26
N ASP A 66 23.83 -5.19 8.77
CA ASP A 66 24.28 -6.44 9.39
C ASP A 66 24.59 -6.13 10.86
N PRO A 67 23.87 -6.71 11.86
CA PRO A 67 24.20 -6.47 13.27
C PRO A 67 25.60 -6.99 13.63
N LYS A 68 26.27 -7.64 12.68
CA LYS A 68 27.64 -8.15 12.78
C LYS A 68 28.69 -7.26 12.08
N SER A 69 28.32 -6.08 11.57
CA SER A 69 29.36 -5.14 11.12
C SER A 69 30.22 -4.77 12.33
N GLY A 70 31.55 -4.85 12.19
CA GLY A 70 32.48 -4.66 13.31
C GLY A 70 32.28 -3.36 14.13
N MET A 71 31.51 -2.42 13.61
CA MET A 71 31.17 -1.16 14.25
C MET A 71 30.03 -1.30 15.28
N SER A 72 29.03 -2.15 15.00
CA SER A 72 27.94 -2.43 15.98
C SER A 72 28.47 -3.26 17.17
N SER A 73 29.45 -4.14 16.94
CA SER A 73 30.10 -4.90 18.02
C SER A 73 31.00 -4.00 18.88
N LEU A 74 31.68 -3.01 18.29
CA LEU A 74 32.46 -2.02 19.03
C LEU A 74 31.57 -1.05 19.82
N ALA A 75 30.45 -0.63 19.26
CA ALA A 75 29.46 0.20 19.94
C ALA A 75 28.80 -0.53 21.12
N ALA A 76 28.49 -1.83 20.97
CA ALA A 76 27.98 -2.67 22.03
C ALA A 76 29.00 -2.91 23.16
N MET A 77 30.29 -3.04 22.83
CA MET A 77 31.37 -3.11 23.81
C MET A 77 31.58 -1.79 24.57
N ALA A 78 31.30 -0.65 23.94
CA ALA A 78 31.34 0.66 24.58
C ALA A 78 30.06 0.97 25.41
N GLY A 79 29.14 0.00 25.55
CA GLY A 79 27.88 0.19 26.28
C GLY A 79 26.88 1.08 25.55
N ILE A 80 27.14 1.41 24.28
CA ILE A 80 26.26 2.18 23.44
C ILE A 80 25.30 1.18 22.80
N ASN A 81 24.11 1.04 23.37
CA ASN A 81 23.02 0.35 22.71
C ASN A 81 22.61 1.22 21.49
N MET A 82 23.26 1.01 20.36
CA MET A 82 22.72 1.40 19.06
C MET A 82 21.55 0.46 18.78
N SER A 83 20.54 0.56 19.64
CA SER A 83 19.30 -0.16 19.42
C SER A 83 18.74 0.34 18.08
N SER A 84 18.56 -0.57 17.20
CA SER A 84 17.76 -0.68 15.96
C SER A 84 16.61 0.30 15.73
N GLY A 85 16.56 1.42 16.41
CA GLY A 85 15.47 2.38 16.34
C GLY A 85 15.50 3.32 15.12
N VAL A 86 16.65 3.51 14.49
CA VAL A 86 16.82 4.45 13.38
C VAL A 86 17.00 3.73 12.03
N ASP A 87 17.48 2.48 12.03
CA ASP A 87 17.75 1.72 10.81
C ASP A 87 16.59 0.89 10.28
N ALA A 88 15.56 0.65 11.07
CA ALA A 88 14.36 0.00 10.61
C ALA A 88 13.38 1.05 10.09
N ILE A 89 13.64 1.59 8.90
CA ILE A 89 12.50 2.01 8.08
C ILE A 89 11.73 0.72 7.85
N ASN A 90 10.63 0.60 8.59
CA ASN A 90 9.77 -0.56 8.51
C ASN A 90 9.31 -0.65 7.06
N THR A 91 9.61 -1.78 6.40
CA THR A 91 9.12 -2.05 5.04
C THR A 91 7.60 -1.91 4.95
N ASP A 92 6.90 -2.00 6.10
CA ASP A 92 5.46 -1.77 6.23
C ASP A 92 5.02 -0.35 5.80
N MET A 93 5.93 0.63 5.77
CA MET A 93 5.63 1.99 5.29
C MET A 93 5.64 2.12 3.75
N TYR A 94 6.22 1.17 3.01
CA TYR A 94 6.32 1.27 1.56
C TYR A 94 4.96 1.37 0.86
N PRO A 95 3.94 0.56 1.21
CA PRO A 95 2.61 0.73 0.65
C PRO A 95 2.02 2.11 0.89
N ASP A 96 2.14 2.62 2.12
CA ASP A 96 1.56 3.93 2.48
C ASP A 96 2.19 5.08 1.68
N VAL A 97 3.51 5.02 1.47
CA VAL A 97 4.21 6.01 0.65
C VAL A 97 3.82 5.92 -0.81
N ILE A 98 3.82 4.69 -1.38
CA ILE A 98 3.52 4.47 -2.80
C ILE A 98 2.06 4.86 -3.14
N HIS A 99 1.11 4.62 -2.22
CA HIS A 99 -0.30 4.95 -2.42
C HIS A 99 -0.63 6.40 -2.04
N SER A 100 0.33 7.16 -1.55
CA SER A 100 0.08 8.57 -1.20
C SER A 100 -0.12 9.42 -2.45
N THR A 101 -1.05 10.38 -2.37
CA THR A 101 -1.34 11.30 -3.48
C THR A 101 -0.10 12.05 -3.99
N PRO A 102 0.77 12.60 -3.15
CA PRO A 102 1.98 13.28 -3.63
C PRO A 102 2.91 12.36 -4.42
N PHE A 103 3.08 11.12 -3.97
CA PHE A 103 3.94 10.16 -4.65
C PHE A 103 3.41 9.78 -6.04
N ILE A 104 2.10 9.55 -6.15
CA ILE A 104 1.45 9.23 -7.43
C ILE A 104 1.47 10.46 -8.35
N PHE A 105 1.31 11.65 -7.80
CA PHE A 105 1.37 12.90 -8.54
C PHE A 105 2.74 13.11 -9.22
N ASP A 106 3.84 12.74 -8.57
CA ASP A 106 5.19 12.78 -9.14
C ASP A 106 5.36 11.86 -10.38
N LEU A 107 4.41 10.95 -10.63
CA LEU A 107 4.40 10.11 -11.84
C LEU A 107 3.67 10.77 -13.01
N PHE A 108 2.89 11.83 -12.80
CA PHE A 108 2.05 12.45 -13.84
C PHE A 108 2.85 12.95 -15.03
N ASP A 109 3.95 13.64 -14.75
CA ASP A 109 4.84 14.23 -15.76
C ASP A 109 5.80 13.22 -16.38
N LEU A 110 5.67 11.91 -16.04
CA LEU A 110 6.54 10.88 -16.60
C LEU A 110 6.33 10.78 -18.11
N PRO A 111 7.39 11.04 -18.92
CA PRO A 111 7.28 10.88 -20.36
C PRO A 111 7.17 9.40 -20.72
N VAL A 112 6.12 9.06 -21.45
CA VAL A 112 5.86 7.71 -21.94
C VAL A 112 5.81 7.69 -23.45
N THR A 113 6.36 6.63 -24.03
CA THR A 113 6.41 6.41 -25.46
C THR A 113 5.75 5.09 -25.78
N PHE A 114 4.78 5.10 -26.69
CA PHE A 114 4.07 3.91 -27.12
C PHE A 114 3.70 3.99 -28.59
N GLU A 115 3.37 2.86 -29.18
CA GLU A 115 2.92 2.77 -30.58
C GLU A 115 1.39 2.81 -30.66
N HIS A 116 0.87 3.83 -31.35
CA HIS A 116 -0.56 3.97 -31.64
C HIS A 116 -0.79 4.08 -33.12
N LYS A 117 -1.51 3.13 -33.73
CA LYS A 117 -1.84 3.10 -35.17
C LYS A 117 -0.62 3.32 -36.08
N ASP A 118 0.45 2.55 -35.87
CA ASP A 118 1.72 2.63 -36.60
C ASP A 118 2.49 3.96 -36.45
N THR A 119 2.15 4.76 -35.45
CA THR A 119 2.83 6.01 -35.13
C THR A 119 3.35 5.97 -33.68
N ILE A 120 4.59 6.37 -33.49
CA ILE A 120 5.17 6.51 -32.15
C ILE A 120 4.65 7.81 -31.54
N VAL A 121 3.94 7.70 -30.43
CA VAL A 121 3.39 8.82 -29.65
C VAL A 121 4.22 9.00 -28.40
N ASN A 122 4.65 10.24 -28.15
CA ASN A 122 5.31 10.67 -26.93
C ASN A 122 4.37 11.61 -26.19
N THR A 123 4.01 11.27 -24.96
CA THR A 123 3.09 12.04 -24.13
C THR A 123 3.41 11.85 -22.65
N THR A 124 2.68 12.52 -21.78
CA THR A 124 2.79 12.29 -20.33
C THR A 124 2.00 11.05 -19.92
N LEU A 125 2.33 10.48 -18.75
CA LEU A 125 1.62 9.33 -18.21
C LEU A 125 0.13 9.65 -17.98
N VAL A 126 -0.18 10.85 -17.50
CA VAL A 126 -1.55 11.30 -17.25
C VAL A 126 -2.35 11.38 -18.53
N ASP A 127 -1.82 11.96 -19.60
CA ASP A 127 -2.50 12.04 -20.88
C ASP A 127 -2.72 10.65 -21.48
N TYR A 128 -1.72 9.75 -21.34
CA TYR A 128 -1.88 8.36 -21.76
C TYR A 128 -3.06 7.68 -21.03
N MET A 129 -3.18 7.90 -19.72
CA MET A 129 -4.25 7.30 -18.93
C MET A 129 -5.63 7.83 -19.28
N LEU A 130 -5.75 9.13 -19.59
CA LEU A 130 -7.01 9.79 -19.90
C LEU A 130 -7.47 9.55 -21.35
N GLU A 131 -6.55 9.61 -22.32
CA GLU A 131 -6.92 9.63 -23.73
C GLU A 131 -6.73 8.30 -24.46
N TYR A 132 -5.70 7.51 -24.08
CA TYR A 132 -5.28 6.34 -24.86
C TYR A 132 -5.65 5.00 -24.24
N GLN A 133 -6.11 4.95 -23.01
CA GLN A 133 -6.57 3.70 -22.40
C GLN A 133 -7.88 3.22 -23.03
N LYS A 134 -7.87 1.98 -23.51
CA LYS A 134 -9.05 1.34 -24.10
C LYS A 134 -9.93 0.76 -23.00
N SER A 135 -11.20 1.16 -22.97
CA SER A 135 -12.23 0.52 -22.16
C SER A 135 -13.10 -0.41 -23.02
N PRO A 136 -13.63 -1.50 -22.44
CA PRO A 136 -14.58 -2.37 -23.14
C PRO A 136 -15.80 -1.57 -23.60
N TRP A 137 -16.31 -1.84 -24.81
CA TRP A 137 -17.44 -1.12 -25.40
C TRP A 137 -18.74 -1.19 -24.58
N TRP A 138 -18.89 -2.21 -23.75
CA TRP A 138 -20.05 -2.39 -22.88
C TRP A 138 -19.94 -1.65 -21.53
N THR A 139 -18.77 -1.11 -21.18
CA THR A 139 -18.55 -0.33 -19.93
C THR A 139 -19.49 0.85 -19.81
N PRO A 140 -19.76 1.66 -20.88
CA PRO A 140 -20.74 2.73 -20.81
C PRO A 140 -22.15 2.23 -20.50
N ILE A 141 -22.54 1.05 -21.02
CA ILE A 141 -23.87 0.45 -20.83
C ILE A 141 -24.06 0.03 -19.36
N LEU A 142 -23.04 -0.57 -18.74
CA LEU A 142 -23.07 -0.93 -17.31
C LEU A 142 -22.99 0.28 -16.37
N LYS A 143 -22.25 1.31 -16.76
CA LYS A 143 -22.17 2.56 -15.99
C LYS A 143 -23.41 3.45 -16.18
N PHE A 144 -24.26 3.21 -17.20
CA PHE A 144 -25.44 4.03 -17.50
C PHE A 144 -26.43 4.11 -16.34
N PRO A 145 -26.87 3.01 -15.70
CA PRO A 145 -27.81 3.10 -14.58
C PRO A 145 -27.19 3.82 -13.36
N MET A 146 -25.89 3.66 -13.12
CA MET A 146 -25.17 4.38 -12.05
C MET A 146 -25.02 5.88 -12.39
N LYS A 147 -24.72 6.21 -13.67
CA LYS A 147 -24.67 7.61 -14.12
C LYS A 147 -26.05 8.26 -14.10
N ALA A 148 -27.11 7.54 -14.44
CA ALA A 148 -28.49 8.04 -14.37
C ALA A 148 -28.91 8.31 -12.91
N LEU A 149 -28.54 7.43 -11.98
CA LEU A 149 -28.74 7.65 -10.54
C LEU A 149 -27.89 8.83 -10.03
N GLY A 150 -26.64 8.94 -10.44
CA GLY A 150 -25.77 10.08 -10.13
C GLY A 150 -26.36 11.38 -10.64
N TRP A 151 -26.83 11.42 -11.88
CA TRP A 151 -27.50 12.59 -12.47
C TRP A 151 -28.78 12.99 -11.71
N CYS A 152 -29.56 12.03 -11.22
CA CYS A 152 -30.70 12.29 -10.35
C CYS A 152 -30.30 12.86 -8.99
N ILE A 153 -29.15 12.44 -8.44
CA ILE A 153 -28.60 12.95 -7.18
C ILE A 153 -28.00 14.34 -7.38
N ASP A 154 -27.25 14.56 -8.48
CA ASP A 154 -26.70 15.89 -8.84
C ASP A 154 -27.80 16.94 -9.09
N LEU A 155 -28.99 16.51 -9.54
CA LEU A 155 -30.15 17.39 -9.71
C LEU A 155 -30.74 17.86 -8.38
N VAL A 156 -30.50 17.11 -7.29
CA VAL A 156 -30.97 17.43 -5.94
C VAL A 156 -29.87 18.09 -5.09
N THR A 157 -28.62 17.80 -5.39
CA THR A 157 -27.44 18.29 -4.69
C THR A 157 -26.70 19.26 -5.60
N SER A 158 -27.12 20.52 -5.60
CA SER A 158 -26.45 21.61 -6.35
C SER A 158 -25.19 22.07 -5.60
N ASP A 159 -24.21 21.20 -5.44
CA ASP A 159 -22.87 21.59 -5.04
C ASP A 159 -21.92 21.37 -6.22
N GLU A 160 -21.98 22.29 -7.19
CA GLU A 160 -20.89 22.51 -8.14
C GLU A 160 -19.73 23.18 -7.37
N GLU A 161 -18.91 22.39 -6.69
CA GLU A 161 -17.53 22.78 -6.49
C GLU A 161 -16.79 22.57 -7.83
N GLU A 162 -17.00 23.49 -8.78
CA GLU A 162 -15.99 23.79 -9.77
C GLU A 162 -14.74 24.24 -9.00
N SER A 163 -13.82 23.31 -8.82
CA SER A 163 -12.46 23.68 -8.49
C SER A 163 -11.89 24.49 -9.66
N THR A 164 -12.07 25.81 -9.59
CA THR A 164 -11.39 26.80 -10.43
C THR A 164 -9.91 26.68 -10.10
N GLY A 165 -9.25 25.71 -10.75
CA GLY A 165 -7.81 25.54 -10.67
C GLY A 165 -7.16 26.72 -11.39
N ASP A 166 -6.42 27.51 -10.64
CA ASP A 166 -5.45 28.49 -11.11
C ASP A 166 -4.29 27.73 -11.78
N GLY A 167 -4.54 27.06 -12.92
CA GLY A 167 -3.54 26.51 -13.83
C GLY A 167 -2.29 25.80 -13.28
N THR A 168 -2.09 25.80 -11.97
CA THR A 168 -1.02 25.11 -11.27
C THR A 168 -1.55 23.81 -10.68
N LEU A 169 -1.12 22.68 -11.23
CA LEU A 169 -1.38 21.35 -10.68
C LEU A 169 -0.87 21.29 -9.24
N ASN A 170 -1.81 21.12 -8.29
CA ASN A 170 -1.49 21.02 -6.87
C ASN A 170 -1.95 19.63 -6.38
N PRO A 171 -1.08 18.81 -5.76
CA PRO A 171 -1.44 17.48 -5.24
C PRO A 171 -2.63 17.48 -4.28
N TYR A 172 -2.91 18.64 -3.67
CA TYR A 172 -4.01 18.79 -2.70
C TYR A 172 -5.34 19.27 -3.32
N ASN A 173 -5.33 19.71 -4.58
CA ASN A 173 -6.52 20.20 -5.29
C ASN A 173 -6.49 19.77 -6.76
N LEU A 174 -6.72 18.48 -7.00
CA LEU A 174 -6.70 17.87 -8.33
C LEU A 174 -8.08 17.99 -9.01
N PRO A 175 -8.13 18.28 -10.31
CA PRO A 175 -9.31 18.12 -11.15
C PRO A 175 -9.91 16.71 -11.06
N LYS A 176 -11.18 16.55 -11.44
CA LYS A 176 -11.90 15.27 -11.34
C LYS A 176 -11.20 14.14 -12.12
N ASP A 177 -10.74 14.43 -13.32
CA ASP A 177 -10.12 13.44 -14.21
C ASP A 177 -8.76 12.96 -13.67
N GLU A 178 -7.94 13.88 -13.19
CA GLU A 178 -6.64 13.56 -12.57
C GLU A 178 -6.80 12.81 -11.24
N ARG A 179 -7.86 13.10 -10.48
CA ARG A 179 -8.21 12.35 -9.27
C ARG A 179 -8.56 10.90 -9.58
N GLU A 180 -9.23 10.63 -10.73
CA GLU A 180 -9.46 9.25 -11.19
C GLU A 180 -8.14 8.53 -11.49
N VAL A 181 -7.15 9.22 -12.08
CA VAL A 181 -5.82 8.66 -12.35
C VAL A 181 -5.08 8.33 -11.04
N VAL A 182 -5.10 9.25 -10.05
CA VAL A 182 -4.52 8.96 -8.72
C VAL A 182 -5.17 7.74 -8.10
N LYS A 183 -6.50 7.68 -8.12
CA LYS A 183 -7.26 6.55 -7.59
C LYS A 183 -6.90 5.25 -8.31
N PHE A 184 -6.79 5.29 -9.65
CA PHE A 184 -6.40 4.13 -10.43
C PHE A 184 -5.03 3.58 -9.98
N PHE A 185 -4.01 4.43 -9.88
CA PHE A 185 -2.67 3.99 -9.46
C PHE A 185 -2.65 3.51 -8.01
N SER A 186 -3.32 4.21 -7.11
CA SER A 186 -3.45 3.83 -5.70
C SER A 186 -4.10 2.44 -5.52
N GLU A 187 -5.06 2.06 -6.37
CA GLU A 187 -5.75 0.77 -6.31
C GLU A 187 -5.02 -0.35 -7.08
N ASN A 188 -4.24 -0.01 -8.11
CA ASN A 188 -3.63 -1.00 -9.03
C ASN A 188 -2.13 -1.22 -8.83
N ILE A 189 -1.42 -0.33 -8.14
CA ILE A 189 -0.06 -0.63 -7.69
C ILE A 189 -0.15 -1.58 -6.50
N MET A 190 0.16 -2.84 -6.74
CA MET A 190 0.15 -3.86 -5.69
C MET A 190 1.51 -3.93 -5.02
N VAL A 191 1.53 -3.72 -3.71
CA VAL A 191 2.74 -3.84 -2.88
C VAL A 191 2.52 -5.01 -1.92
N ASN A 192 3.32 -6.06 -2.07
CA ASN A 192 3.26 -7.25 -1.24
C ASN A 192 4.55 -7.43 -0.46
N ILE A 193 4.44 -7.53 0.86
CA ILE A 193 5.58 -7.65 1.78
C ILE A 193 5.57 -9.05 2.39
N ASP A 194 6.63 -9.80 2.16
CA ASP A 194 6.87 -11.06 2.85
C ASP A 194 7.40 -10.78 4.27
N LYS A 195 6.53 -10.92 5.26
CA LYS A 195 6.85 -10.67 6.67
C LYS A 195 7.97 -11.54 7.23
N LYS A 196 8.30 -12.67 6.59
CA LYS A 196 9.37 -13.57 7.06
C LYS A 196 10.74 -13.12 6.55
N THR A 197 10.80 -12.64 5.31
CA THR A 197 12.06 -12.28 4.66
C THR A 197 12.26 -10.77 4.54
N GLY A 198 11.22 -9.96 4.80
CA GLY A 198 11.22 -8.53 4.57
C GLY A 198 11.25 -8.13 3.09
N LYS A 199 11.19 -9.09 2.17
CA LYS A 199 11.18 -8.81 0.73
C LYS A 199 9.88 -8.13 0.34
N THR A 200 9.98 -7.07 -0.44
CA THR A 200 8.84 -6.34 -0.97
C THR A 200 8.74 -6.54 -2.47
N SER A 201 7.58 -6.99 -2.93
CA SER A 201 7.26 -7.08 -4.37
C SER A 201 6.30 -5.98 -4.74
N ILE A 202 6.68 -5.16 -5.72
CA ILE A 202 5.83 -4.11 -6.29
C ILE A 202 5.45 -4.57 -7.69
N SER A 203 4.16 -4.51 -8.02
CA SER A 203 3.64 -4.88 -9.34
C SER A 203 2.53 -3.95 -9.78
N LEU A 204 2.44 -3.72 -11.08
CA LEU A 204 1.42 -2.90 -11.73
C LEU A 204 0.97 -3.57 -13.01
N GLU A 205 -0.30 -3.40 -13.35
CA GLU A 205 -0.90 -3.93 -14.57
C GLU A 205 -1.41 -2.78 -15.45
N LEU A 206 -0.89 -2.67 -16.70
CA LEU A 206 -1.31 -1.70 -17.71
C LEU A 206 -1.50 -2.36 -19.07
N GLN A 207 -2.08 -1.62 -20.03
CA GLN A 207 -2.37 -2.14 -21.37
C GLN A 207 -1.13 -2.20 -22.27
N ASP A 208 -0.12 -1.39 -22.01
CA ASP A 208 1.12 -1.36 -22.78
C ASP A 208 2.31 -1.92 -21.98
N PRO A 209 3.06 -2.88 -22.55
CA PRO A 209 4.17 -3.53 -21.86
C PRO A 209 5.38 -2.61 -21.61
N VAL A 210 5.59 -1.59 -22.47
CA VAL A 210 6.71 -0.64 -22.32
C VAL A 210 6.36 0.38 -21.25
N ILE A 211 5.12 0.87 -21.27
CA ILE A 211 4.67 1.85 -20.28
C ILE A 211 4.67 1.23 -18.87
N VAL A 212 4.12 0.01 -18.70
CA VAL A 212 4.11 -0.61 -17.37
C VAL A 212 5.53 -0.84 -16.83
N TYR A 213 6.48 -1.21 -17.70
CA TYR A 213 7.89 -1.31 -17.34
C TYR A 213 8.43 0.05 -16.87
N THR A 214 8.21 1.11 -17.65
CA THR A 214 8.70 2.46 -17.34
C THR A 214 8.12 2.97 -16.03
N VAL A 215 6.80 2.83 -15.83
CA VAL A 215 6.12 3.27 -14.60
C VAL A 215 6.65 2.51 -13.38
N VAL A 216 6.72 1.17 -13.40
CA VAL A 216 7.21 0.39 -12.26
C VAL A 216 8.68 0.73 -11.95
N ASN A 217 9.51 0.93 -12.97
CA ASN A 217 10.90 1.35 -12.75
C ASN A 217 10.96 2.72 -12.08
N THR A 218 10.18 3.70 -12.56
CA THR A 218 10.11 5.05 -11.96
C THR A 218 9.55 5.01 -10.53
N VAL A 219 8.55 4.18 -10.26
CA VAL A 219 8.03 3.97 -8.89
C VAL A 219 9.14 3.50 -7.95
N VAL A 220 9.99 2.57 -8.40
CA VAL A 220 11.14 2.09 -7.60
C VAL A 220 12.18 3.19 -7.37
N ASP A 221 12.50 3.96 -8.40
CA ASP A 221 13.50 5.05 -8.32
C ASP A 221 12.98 6.19 -7.42
N ASN A 222 11.70 6.56 -7.55
CA ASN A 222 11.07 7.55 -6.69
C ASN A 222 10.99 7.06 -5.23
N LEU A 223 10.60 5.80 -5.00
CA LEU A 223 10.59 5.20 -3.66
C LEU A 223 11.99 5.22 -3.03
N LYS A 224 13.01 4.85 -3.80
CA LYS A 224 14.39 4.87 -3.34
C LYS A 224 14.83 6.28 -2.94
N SER A 225 14.54 7.27 -3.78
CA SER A 225 14.86 8.68 -3.54
C SER A 225 14.14 9.21 -2.30
N TYR A 226 12.84 8.98 -2.21
CA TYR A 226 12.01 9.41 -1.09
C TYR A 226 12.49 8.81 0.24
N MET A 227 12.71 7.50 0.27
CA MET A 227 13.16 6.81 1.48
C MET A 227 14.58 7.21 1.89
N THR A 228 15.47 7.43 0.92
CA THR A 228 16.83 7.91 1.20
C THR A 228 16.81 9.34 1.75
N ALA A 229 15.98 10.21 1.17
CA ALA A 229 15.81 11.59 1.65
C ALA A 229 15.21 11.63 3.06
N TYR A 230 14.17 10.82 3.32
CA TYR A 230 13.56 10.70 4.64
C TYR A 230 14.58 10.24 5.71
N ARG A 231 15.34 9.18 5.41
CA ARG A 231 16.38 8.65 6.31
C ARG A 231 17.48 9.68 6.60
N SER A 232 17.96 10.35 5.55
CA SER A 232 18.97 11.39 5.69
C SER A 232 18.47 12.59 6.50
N SER A 233 17.24 13.03 6.26
CA SER A 233 16.60 14.12 7.02
C SER A 233 16.43 13.74 8.51
N LYS A 234 15.96 12.53 8.77
CA LYS A 234 15.79 12.02 10.14
C LYS A 234 17.13 11.93 10.87
N ALA A 235 18.15 11.34 10.24
CA ALA A 235 19.49 11.23 10.84
C ALA A 235 20.08 12.61 11.14
N ARG A 236 19.88 13.61 10.26
CA ARG A 236 20.32 14.99 10.48
C ARG A 236 19.62 15.60 11.68
N GLN A 237 18.28 15.45 11.78
CA GLN A 237 17.51 15.98 12.89
C GLN A 237 17.94 15.36 14.23
N ASP A 238 18.23 14.05 14.26
CA ASP A 238 18.70 13.35 15.45
C ASP A 238 20.10 13.85 15.85
N ALA A 239 21.00 14.10 14.89
CA ALA A 239 22.31 14.68 15.14
C ALA A 239 22.22 16.12 15.69
N GLU A 240 21.35 16.97 15.12
CA GLU A 240 21.11 18.34 15.60
C GLU A 240 20.54 18.35 17.03
N ASN A 241 19.60 17.46 17.34
CA ASN A 241 19.06 17.31 18.69
C ASN A 241 20.14 16.88 19.70
N LEU A 242 20.98 15.91 19.32
CA LEU A 242 22.10 15.46 20.16
C LEU A 242 23.16 16.54 20.35
N GLU A 243 23.39 17.41 19.36
CA GLU A 243 24.31 18.54 19.46
C GLU A 243 23.86 19.54 20.53
N VAL A 244 22.58 19.90 20.53
CA VAL A 244 22.01 20.77 21.56
C VAL A 244 22.14 20.16 22.96
N ILE A 245 21.81 18.87 23.13
CA ILE A 245 21.94 18.15 24.40
C ILE A 245 23.41 18.08 24.81
N CYS A 246 24.33 17.83 23.88
CA CYS A 246 25.77 17.76 24.18
C CYS A 246 26.32 19.08 24.73
N GLU A 247 25.97 20.21 24.11
CA GLU A 247 26.38 21.54 24.60
C GLU A 247 25.80 21.85 25.99
N GLU A 248 24.55 21.45 26.25
CA GLU A 248 23.92 21.58 27.57
C GLU A 248 24.68 20.74 28.63
N ARG A 249 24.95 19.47 28.36
CA ARG A 249 25.70 18.60 29.29
C ARG A 249 27.14 19.07 29.51
N LYS A 250 27.77 19.60 28.49
CA LYS A 250 29.11 20.23 28.59
C LYS A 250 29.10 21.45 29.51
N ALA A 251 28.08 22.29 29.41
CA ALA A 251 27.91 23.44 30.30
C ALA A 251 27.67 22.99 31.76
N ASP A 252 26.90 21.89 31.99
CA ASP A 252 26.69 21.30 33.30
C ASP A 252 28.02 20.80 33.90
N TYR A 253 28.81 20.08 33.12
CA TYR A 253 30.13 19.62 33.53
C TYR A 253 31.04 20.80 33.92
N TYR A 254 31.12 21.84 33.13
CA TYR A 254 31.95 23.00 33.46
C TYR A 254 31.45 23.74 34.70
N ARG A 255 30.15 23.80 34.96
CA ARG A 255 29.59 24.35 36.19
C ARG A 255 30.01 23.54 37.41
N ALA A 256 29.88 22.22 37.33
CA ALA A 256 30.30 21.31 38.43
C ALA A 256 31.82 21.36 38.67
N GLN A 257 32.62 21.43 37.59
CA GLN A 257 34.07 21.60 37.64
C GLN A 257 34.48 22.91 38.35
N GLN A 258 33.82 24.02 38.01
CA GLN A 258 34.07 25.31 38.66
C GLN A 258 33.65 25.29 40.12
N ALA A 259 32.54 24.68 40.50
CA ALA A 259 32.08 24.55 41.86
C ALA A 259 33.12 23.77 42.70
N TYR A 260 33.59 22.64 42.18
CA TYR A 260 34.66 21.83 42.84
C TYR A 260 35.95 22.62 42.97
N ALA A 261 36.44 23.29 41.93
CA ALA A 261 37.66 24.10 41.95
C ALA A 261 37.59 25.24 42.96
N ARG A 262 36.49 26.01 42.98
CA ARG A 262 36.29 27.10 43.94
C ARG A 262 36.28 26.61 45.36
N TYR A 263 35.66 25.46 45.65
CA TYR A 263 35.61 24.87 46.96
C TYR A 263 37.01 24.47 47.43
N ILE A 264 37.85 23.83 46.61
CA ILE A 264 39.22 23.48 46.94
C ILE A 264 40.06 24.73 47.22
N ASP A 265 39.97 25.77 46.38
CA ASP A 265 40.74 26.99 46.55
C ASP A 265 40.37 27.72 47.84
N ALA A 266 39.10 27.74 48.26
CA ALA A 266 38.62 28.36 49.46
C ALA A 266 39.01 27.60 50.74
N ASN A 267 39.25 26.25 50.66
CA ASN A 267 39.42 25.39 51.80
C ASN A 267 40.79 24.67 51.86
N LYS A 268 41.84 25.25 51.27
CA LYS A 268 43.19 24.63 51.15
C LYS A 268 43.81 24.21 52.47
N SER A 269 43.43 24.86 53.58
CA SER A 269 44.04 24.62 54.91
C SER A 269 43.07 23.96 55.90
N VAL A 270 41.88 23.54 55.48
CA VAL A 270 40.82 23.00 56.37
C VAL A 270 40.94 21.48 56.47
N VAL A 271 41.15 20.97 57.70
CA VAL A 271 41.26 19.53 57.98
C VAL A 271 39.97 18.93 58.58
N LEU A 272 38.87 19.68 58.57
CA LEU A 272 37.61 19.21 59.12
C LEU A 272 36.94 18.12 58.29
N GLN A 273 36.42 17.09 58.96
CA GLN A 273 35.80 15.92 58.31
C GLN A 273 34.60 16.32 57.44
N SER A 274 33.82 17.34 57.88
CA SER A 274 32.72 17.91 57.08
C SER A 274 33.18 18.58 55.81
N ALA A 275 34.34 19.23 55.82
CA ALA A 275 34.95 19.82 54.62
C ALA A 275 35.42 18.74 53.60
N ASN A 276 35.93 17.65 54.11
CA ASN A 276 36.30 16.51 53.26
C ASN A 276 35.07 15.84 52.61
N ALA A 277 33.97 15.66 53.35
CA ALA A 277 32.73 15.10 52.84
C ALA A 277 32.13 15.97 51.72
N GLU A 278 32.15 17.30 51.89
CA GLU A 278 31.64 18.24 50.86
C GLU A 278 32.56 18.25 49.60
N ARG A 279 33.86 18.16 49.77
CA ARG A 279 34.81 17.98 48.67
C ARG A 279 34.51 16.70 47.86
N GLU A 280 34.29 15.59 48.53
CA GLU A 280 33.96 14.32 47.91
C GLU A 280 32.62 14.40 47.16
N ARG A 281 31.62 15.04 47.74
CA ARG A 281 30.32 15.26 47.09
C ARG A 281 30.46 16.05 45.78
N LEU A 282 31.17 17.18 45.82
CA LEU A 282 31.40 18.02 44.63
C LEU A 282 32.23 17.29 43.57
N GLN A 283 33.22 16.49 44.00
CA GLN A 283 34.00 15.65 43.10
C GLN A 283 33.15 14.59 42.40
N GLN A 284 32.25 13.95 43.15
CA GLN A 284 31.32 12.94 42.59
C GLN A 284 30.35 13.60 41.61
N GLU A 285 29.82 14.78 41.94
CA GLU A 285 28.95 15.54 41.07
C GLU A 285 29.65 15.94 39.75
N MET A 286 30.88 16.42 39.80
CA MET A 286 31.72 16.71 38.64
C MET A 286 31.98 15.44 37.80
N ASN A 287 32.33 14.33 38.43
CA ASN A 287 32.57 13.07 37.74
C ASN A 287 31.30 12.53 37.04
N LEU A 288 30.15 12.64 37.71
CA LEU A 288 28.86 12.25 37.12
C LEU A 288 28.55 13.12 35.93
N ALA A 289 28.67 14.45 36.03
CA ALA A 289 28.45 15.36 34.94
C ALA A 289 29.41 15.08 33.73
N TYR A 290 30.66 14.77 34.01
CA TYR A 290 31.64 14.33 33.01
C TYR A 290 31.22 13.05 32.30
N GLN A 291 30.78 12.04 33.04
CA GLN A 291 30.33 10.75 32.46
C GLN A 291 29.12 10.97 31.55
N VAL A 292 28.14 11.76 31.97
CA VAL A 292 26.94 12.08 31.14
C VAL A 292 27.36 12.84 29.86
N TYR A 293 28.21 13.87 30.00
CA TYR A 293 28.73 14.62 28.85
C TYR A 293 29.47 13.70 27.86
N SER A 294 30.38 12.85 28.36
CA SER A 294 31.18 11.94 27.54
C SER A 294 30.27 10.93 26.79
N GLN A 295 29.24 10.44 27.45
CA GLN A 295 28.29 9.50 26.84
C GLN A 295 27.51 10.18 25.70
N VAL A 296 26.99 11.40 25.94
CA VAL A 296 26.25 12.14 24.92
C VAL A 296 27.17 12.55 23.76
N ALA A 297 28.40 12.96 24.03
CA ALA A 297 29.38 13.29 23.00
C ALA A 297 29.68 12.08 22.08
N THR A 298 29.77 10.88 22.67
CA THR A 298 29.97 9.66 21.89
C THR A 298 28.73 9.33 21.03
N GLN A 299 27.53 9.54 21.57
CA GLN A 299 26.29 9.36 20.78
C GLN A 299 26.20 10.36 19.62
N LEU A 300 26.59 11.64 19.84
CA LEU A 300 26.62 12.66 18.81
C LEU A 300 27.57 12.30 17.66
N GLU A 301 28.78 11.81 17.98
CA GLU A 301 29.70 11.35 16.96
C GLU A 301 29.14 10.15 16.16
N GLY A 302 28.46 9.22 16.83
CA GLY A 302 27.74 8.13 16.19
C GLY A 302 26.65 8.63 15.23
N ALA A 303 25.83 9.62 15.66
CA ALA A 303 24.80 10.20 14.83
C ALA A 303 25.37 10.96 13.62
N ARG A 304 26.47 11.70 13.79
CA ARG A 304 27.17 12.37 12.68
C ARG A 304 27.70 11.39 11.64
N ILE A 305 28.20 10.24 12.07
CA ILE A 305 28.63 9.16 11.17
C ILE A 305 27.42 8.62 10.38
N GLN A 306 26.26 8.45 11.02
CA GLN A 306 25.04 7.99 10.33
C GLN A 306 24.58 8.98 9.26
N VAL A 307 24.65 10.29 9.50
CA VAL A 307 24.36 11.32 8.48
C VAL A 307 25.25 11.17 7.25
N GLN A 308 26.53 10.84 7.44
CA GLN A 308 27.49 10.66 6.34
C GLN A 308 27.32 9.33 5.60
N GLN A 309 26.79 8.31 6.27
CA GLN A 309 26.60 6.96 5.73
C GLN A 309 25.20 6.73 5.15
N ALA A 310 24.55 7.76 4.61
CA ALA A 310 23.22 7.63 3.98
C ALA A 310 23.26 6.60 2.83
N LYS A 311 23.07 5.33 3.18
CA LYS A 311 23.04 4.20 2.23
C LYS A 311 21.64 4.04 1.64
N PRO A 312 21.49 3.47 0.44
CA PRO A 312 20.17 3.12 -0.09
C PRO A 312 19.45 2.17 0.86
N VAL A 313 18.14 2.35 0.96
CA VAL A 313 17.29 1.66 1.95
C VAL A 313 17.02 0.20 1.57
N PHE A 314 17.14 -0.12 0.29
CA PHE A 314 16.90 -1.46 -0.27
C PHE A 314 17.78 -1.75 -1.49
N VAL A 315 17.93 -3.04 -1.79
CA VAL A 315 18.59 -3.56 -2.98
C VAL A 315 17.55 -4.22 -3.88
N ILE A 316 17.68 -4.04 -5.19
CA ILE A 316 16.84 -4.70 -6.18
C ILE A 316 17.36 -6.12 -6.38
N ILE A 317 16.54 -7.13 -6.00
CA ILE A 317 16.87 -8.55 -6.23
C ILE A 317 16.48 -8.96 -7.65
N ASN A 318 15.23 -8.69 -8.02
CA ASN A 318 14.73 -8.93 -9.37
C ASN A 318 14.39 -7.58 -9.99
N PRO A 319 15.14 -7.14 -11.02
CA PRO A 319 14.83 -5.89 -11.71
C PRO A 319 13.52 -6.01 -12.51
N VAL A 320 12.91 -4.86 -12.78
CA VAL A 320 11.77 -4.79 -13.68
C VAL A 320 12.19 -5.27 -15.08
N THR A 321 11.33 -6.07 -15.70
CA THR A 321 11.51 -6.52 -17.10
C THR A 321 10.27 -6.21 -17.91
N VAL A 322 10.45 -5.91 -19.20
CA VAL A 322 9.32 -5.71 -20.11
C VAL A 322 8.57 -7.03 -20.27
N PRO A 323 7.28 -7.10 -19.91
CA PRO A 323 6.53 -8.34 -19.98
C PRO A 323 6.26 -8.75 -21.44
N LEU A 324 6.69 -9.94 -21.82
CA LEU A 324 6.48 -10.49 -23.16
C LEU A 324 5.11 -11.14 -23.34
N GLN A 325 4.49 -11.57 -22.25
CA GLN A 325 3.20 -12.26 -22.27
C GLN A 325 2.14 -11.41 -21.57
N ARG A 326 0.93 -11.42 -22.14
CA ARG A 326 -0.23 -10.80 -21.50
C ARG A 326 -0.61 -11.53 -20.21
N THR A 327 -0.99 -10.79 -19.21
CA THR A 327 -1.47 -11.33 -17.93
C THR A 327 -2.99 -11.56 -17.96
N ALA A 328 -3.76 -10.60 -18.49
CA ALA A 328 -5.21 -10.68 -18.55
C ALA A 328 -5.75 -10.16 -19.91
N PRO A 329 -7.01 -10.50 -20.27
CA PRO A 329 -7.85 -11.54 -19.70
C PRO A 329 -7.45 -12.93 -20.17
N SER A 330 -7.59 -13.93 -19.29
CA SER A 330 -7.52 -15.34 -19.70
C SER A 330 -8.84 -15.75 -20.36
N LYS A 331 -8.84 -15.86 -21.69
CA LYS A 331 -10.05 -16.22 -22.45
C LYS A 331 -10.68 -17.54 -22.01
N ALA A 332 -9.84 -18.52 -21.65
CA ALA A 332 -10.32 -19.80 -21.14
C ALA A 332 -11.02 -19.66 -19.79
N LYS A 333 -10.49 -18.85 -18.86
CA LYS A 333 -11.14 -18.59 -17.57
C LYS A 333 -12.50 -17.91 -17.75
N MET A 334 -12.58 -16.91 -18.65
CA MET A 334 -13.84 -16.21 -18.96
C MET A 334 -14.89 -17.17 -19.51
N LEU A 335 -14.51 -18.03 -20.47
CA LEU A 335 -15.42 -19.03 -21.04
C LEU A 335 -15.98 -19.95 -19.95
N VAL A 336 -15.11 -20.49 -19.08
CA VAL A 336 -15.55 -21.39 -17.99
C VAL A 336 -16.49 -20.68 -17.02
N ILE A 337 -16.14 -19.46 -16.59
CA ILE A 337 -16.96 -18.70 -15.63
C ILE A 337 -18.35 -18.41 -16.19
N PHE A 338 -18.45 -17.90 -17.41
CA PHE A 338 -19.74 -17.56 -18.03
C PHE A 338 -20.57 -18.81 -18.34
N THR A 339 -19.94 -19.91 -18.76
CA THR A 339 -20.64 -21.20 -18.98
C THR A 339 -21.18 -21.74 -17.67
N PHE A 340 -20.40 -21.69 -16.58
CA PHE A 340 -20.86 -22.13 -15.26
C PHE A 340 -21.99 -21.25 -14.72
N LEU A 341 -21.88 -19.94 -14.86
CA LEU A 341 -22.92 -19.00 -14.44
C LEU A 341 -24.22 -19.22 -15.22
N ALA A 342 -24.14 -19.46 -16.52
CA ALA A 342 -25.29 -19.79 -17.35
C ALA A 342 -25.94 -21.15 -16.95
N ALA A 343 -25.12 -22.13 -16.57
CA ALA A 343 -25.63 -23.41 -16.06
C ALA A 343 -26.37 -23.23 -14.74
N CYS A 344 -25.82 -22.43 -13.82
CA CYS A 344 -26.48 -22.09 -12.56
C CYS A 344 -27.79 -21.33 -12.76
N CYS A 345 -27.82 -20.34 -13.66
CA CYS A 345 -29.03 -19.60 -14.01
C CYS A 345 -30.10 -20.52 -14.63
N ALA A 346 -29.70 -21.43 -15.54
CA ALA A 346 -30.61 -22.40 -16.14
C ALA A 346 -31.18 -23.37 -15.10
N ALA A 347 -30.35 -23.85 -14.20
CA ALA A 347 -30.81 -24.73 -13.09
C ALA A 347 -31.78 -23.99 -12.16
N ALA A 348 -31.47 -22.76 -11.77
CA ALA A 348 -32.38 -21.97 -10.94
C ALA A 348 -33.72 -21.67 -11.65
N TRP A 349 -33.67 -21.41 -12.95
CA TRP A 349 -34.91 -21.25 -13.72
C TRP A 349 -35.75 -22.51 -13.79
N VAL A 350 -35.15 -23.69 -13.99
CA VAL A 350 -35.87 -25.00 -14.04
C VAL A 350 -36.47 -25.35 -12.69
N LEU A 351 -35.78 -25.05 -11.59
CA LEU A 351 -36.20 -25.40 -10.25
C LEU A 351 -37.23 -24.45 -9.65
N LEU A 352 -37.05 -23.16 -9.86
CA LEU A 352 -37.86 -22.12 -9.22
C LEU A 352 -38.73 -21.35 -10.23
N GLY A 353 -38.19 -20.99 -11.37
CA GLY A 353 -38.83 -20.11 -12.34
C GLY A 353 -40.04 -20.71 -13.00
N GLU A 354 -40.02 -22.01 -13.32
CA GLU A 354 -41.15 -22.71 -13.95
C GLU A 354 -42.34 -22.83 -13.03
N GLU A 355 -42.12 -23.09 -11.75
CA GLU A 355 -43.15 -23.21 -10.77
C GLU A 355 -43.84 -21.87 -10.51
N TYR A 356 -43.10 -20.81 -10.39
CA TYR A 356 -43.65 -19.45 -10.27
C TYR A 356 -44.36 -18.98 -11.56
N TRP A 357 -43.81 -19.29 -12.73
CA TRP A 357 -44.40 -18.93 -14.01
C TRP A 357 -45.75 -19.65 -14.27
N ASN A 358 -45.84 -20.93 -13.90
CA ASN A 358 -47.08 -21.71 -14.00
C ASN A 358 -48.14 -21.21 -13.03
N LYS A 359 -47.78 -20.91 -11.78
CA LYS A 359 -48.68 -20.28 -10.80
C LYS A 359 -49.18 -18.91 -11.25
N LEU A 360 -48.31 -18.11 -11.88
CA LEU A 360 -48.69 -16.79 -12.43
C LEU A 360 -49.66 -16.91 -13.63
N LYS A 361 -49.48 -17.96 -14.44
CA LYS A 361 -50.31 -18.23 -15.61
C LYS A 361 -51.68 -18.82 -15.25
N GLU A 362 -51.79 -19.51 -14.12
CA GLU A 362 -53.05 -20.00 -13.54
C GLU A 362 -53.84 -18.91 -12.81
N SER A 363 -53.18 -17.83 -12.40
CA SER A 363 -53.80 -16.70 -11.68
C SER A 363 -54.23 -15.56 -12.60
N LEU A 364 -53.90 -15.62 -13.93
CA LEU A 364 -54.30 -14.69 -14.99
C LEU A 364 -55.41 -15.34 -15.84
#